data_fa028dccb1d051b94b8b04bb99954e63
#
_entry.id   fa028dccb1d051b94b8b04bb99954e63
#
_cell.length_a   1.000
_cell.length_b   1.000
_cell.length_c   1.000
_cell.angle_alpha   90.00
_cell.angle_beta   90.00
_cell.angle_gamma   90.00
#
_symmetry.space_group_name_H-M   'P 1'
#
loop_
_entity.id
_entity.type
_entity.pdbx_description
1 polymer ?
#
loop_
_entity_poly.entity_id
_entity_poly.type
_entity_poly.pdbx_seq_one_letter_code
_entity_poly.pdbx_strand_id
1 'polypeptide(L)'
;MPETEQISCPCGSQVLPIKVFQTPTRRYVRCPDCKLVFLNPRPLTTTVEEFYREDYDEAYGEIEASSDRDPVFESVVRRLARYRQPPGRLLDVGCGDGAFLLLCQSAGWSCYGLELSKRAAARAVRRGVTLLPPDSLERIGECEPFDVISLVNVLETVTSPATVLRQVAKALAPSGLLVIRATNGAFHVPMRTPARWVGSRYDQAFHLFLYSPEALRALLQGIGLETIAIHNSVPSRGPLAPANPWMSRLKWRIGAVAFWSCAEFLFKVTGGRVVWAPSFELIARRSEGCHE
;
A
#
# COMPACT_ATOMS: atom_id res chain seq x y z
N MET A 1 18.84 9.93 18.61
CA MET A 1 18.17 9.66 17.32
C MET A 1 18.19 8.16 17.11
N PRO A 2 17.19 7.51 16.55
CA PRO A 2 17.28 6.09 16.25
C PRO A 2 18.45 5.85 15.29
N GLU A 3 19.10 4.70 15.41
CA GLU A 3 20.12 4.28 14.47
C GLU A 3 19.54 4.16 13.07
N THR A 4 20.35 4.52 12.07
CA THR A 4 19.92 4.54 10.67
C THR A 4 20.87 3.78 9.78
N GLU A 5 20.37 3.25 8.66
CA GLU A 5 21.13 2.54 7.65
C GLU A 5 20.97 3.17 6.26
N GLN A 6 21.99 3.07 5.44
CA GLN A 6 21.95 3.37 4.01
C GLN A 6 21.46 2.13 3.27
N ILE A 7 20.55 2.32 2.33
CA ILE A 7 20.04 1.20 1.52
C ILE A 7 20.23 1.48 0.03
N SER A 8 20.38 0.40 -0.74
CA SER A 8 20.26 0.42 -2.20
C SER A 8 18.78 0.39 -2.62
N CYS A 9 18.51 0.79 -3.85
CA CYS A 9 17.13 0.70 -4.36
C CYS A 9 16.65 -0.76 -4.42
N PRO A 10 15.42 -1.05 -3.99
CA PRO A 10 14.84 -2.40 -4.08
C PRO A 10 14.78 -3.01 -5.49
N CYS A 11 14.89 -2.21 -6.54
CA CYS A 11 14.98 -2.70 -7.93
C CYS A 11 16.34 -3.31 -8.30
N GLY A 12 17.34 -3.25 -7.41
CA GLY A 12 18.70 -3.75 -7.66
C GLY A 12 19.62 -2.77 -8.41
N SER A 13 19.17 -1.54 -8.67
CA SER A 13 20.00 -0.50 -9.30
C SER A 13 21.29 -0.26 -8.52
N GLN A 14 22.40 -0.19 -9.22
CA GLN A 14 23.72 0.19 -8.70
C GLN A 14 23.99 1.69 -8.86
N VAL A 15 23.11 2.41 -9.52
CA VAL A 15 23.23 3.86 -9.73
C VAL A 15 22.86 4.60 -8.44
N LEU A 16 23.73 5.55 -8.05
CA LEU A 16 23.50 6.34 -6.84
C LEU A 16 22.18 7.14 -6.94
N PRO A 17 21.34 7.06 -5.90
CA PRO A 17 20.07 7.75 -5.91
C PRO A 17 20.25 9.28 -5.76
N ILE A 18 19.37 10.03 -6.42
CA ILE A 18 19.38 11.49 -6.46
C ILE A 18 18.48 12.05 -5.35
N LYS A 19 18.98 13.05 -4.60
CA LYS A 19 18.17 13.75 -3.58
C LYS A 19 16.93 14.41 -4.23
N VAL A 20 15.76 14.14 -3.64
CA VAL A 20 14.48 14.75 -4.09
C VAL A 20 14.03 15.85 -3.14
N PHE A 21 13.95 15.55 -1.85
CA PHE A 21 13.61 16.51 -0.82
C PHE A 21 14.16 16.07 0.55
N GLN A 22 14.14 17.00 1.49
CA GLN A 22 14.58 16.77 2.85
C GLN A 22 13.65 17.51 3.82
N THR A 23 13.34 16.86 4.94
CA THR A 23 12.73 17.43 6.13
C THR A 23 13.80 17.59 7.22
N PRO A 24 13.52 18.20 8.38
CA PRO A 24 14.50 18.25 9.46
C PRO A 24 15.03 16.89 9.91
N THR A 25 14.23 15.84 9.78
CA THR A 25 14.55 14.49 10.30
C THR A 25 14.68 13.42 9.23
N ARG A 26 14.31 13.70 7.95
CA ARG A 26 14.21 12.69 6.89
C ARG A 26 14.72 13.20 5.56
N ARG A 27 15.48 12.38 4.85
CA ARG A 27 15.96 12.65 3.50
C ARG A 27 15.40 11.61 2.54
N TYR A 28 14.69 12.06 1.51
CA TYR A 28 14.18 11.21 0.44
C TYR A 28 15.00 11.35 -0.82
N VAL A 29 15.29 10.23 -1.44
CA VAL A 29 16.07 10.11 -2.66
C VAL A 29 15.26 9.37 -3.73
N ARG A 30 15.63 9.54 -5.00
CA ARG A 30 14.99 8.87 -6.13
C ARG A 30 16.00 7.98 -6.85
N CYS A 31 15.64 6.76 -7.11
CA CYS A 31 16.38 5.88 -8.00
C CYS A 31 16.35 6.42 -9.43
N PRO A 32 17.51 6.58 -10.12
CA PRO A 32 17.55 7.00 -11.51
C PRO A 32 16.90 6.03 -12.48
N ASP A 33 16.94 4.72 -12.19
CA ASP A 33 16.43 3.67 -13.08
C ASP A 33 14.91 3.49 -12.92
N CYS A 34 14.44 3.00 -11.78
CA CYS A 34 13.00 2.70 -11.59
C CYS A 34 12.15 3.88 -11.11
N LYS A 35 12.75 5.06 -10.83
CA LYS A 35 12.09 6.28 -10.34
C LYS A 35 11.46 6.16 -8.94
N LEU A 36 11.63 5.05 -8.23
CA LEU A 36 11.17 4.90 -6.85
C LEU A 36 11.79 5.97 -5.95
N VAL A 37 10.96 6.64 -5.17
CA VAL A 37 11.39 7.60 -4.14
C VAL A 37 11.37 6.90 -2.80
N PHE A 38 12.46 6.98 -2.04
CA PHE A 38 12.58 6.27 -0.76
C PHE A 38 13.41 7.04 0.27
N LEU A 39 13.16 6.73 1.52
CA LEU A 39 13.87 7.30 2.66
C LEU A 39 15.30 6.73 2.72
N ASN A 40 16.33 7.61 2.69
CA ASN A 40 17.72 7.18 2.75
C ASN A 40 18.63 8.28 3.33
N PRO A 41 19.27 8.06 4.53
CA PRO A 41 19.17 6.87 5.35
C PRO A 41 17.79 6.65 5.95
N ARG A 42 17.48 5.40 6.31
CA ARG A 42 16.23 5.02 7.00
C ARG A 42 16.55 4.44 8.37
N PRO A 43 15.57 4.33 9.30
CA PRO A 43 15.74 3.56 10.52
C PRO A 43 16.12 2.11 10.22
N LEU A 44 16.85 1.47 11.14
CA LEU A 44 17.19 0.05 11.04
C LEU A 44 15.93 -0.81 10.85
N THR A 45 16.08 -1.90 10.12
CA THR A 45 15.00 -2.87 9.89
C THR A 45 14.38 -3.34 11.20
N THR A 46 15.20 -3.67 12.20
CA THR A 46 14.75 -4.10 13.53
C THR A 46 13.90 -3.04 14.24
N THR A 47 14.31 -1.78 14.18
CA THR A 47 13.55 -0.65 14.77
C THR A 47 12.18 -0.46 14.09
N VAL A 48 12.12 -0.61 12.77
CA VAL A 48 10.86 -0.50 12.02
C VAL A 48 9.92 -1.64 12.36
N GLU A 49 10.42 -2.88 12.39
CA GLU A 49 9.61 -4.05 12.71
C GLU A 49 9.11 -4.04 14.16
N GLU A 50 9.96 -3.63 15.11
CA GLU A 50 9.57 -3.47 16.51
C GLU A 50 8.46 -2.42 16.66
N PHE A 51 8.59 -1.26 15.98
CA PHE A 51 7.55 -0.24 15.96
C PHE A 51 6.20 -0.79 15.47
N TYR A 52 6.18 -1.54 14.35
CA TYR A 52 4.93 -2.12 13.84
C TYR A 52 4.38 -3.22 14.75
N ARG A 53 5.25 -3.96 15.42
CA ARG A 53 4.85 -5.06 16.31
C ARG A 53 4.25 -4.59 17.62
N GLU A 54 4.82 -3.54 18.22
CA GLU A 54 4.48 -3.12 19.59
C GLU A 54 3.77 -1.75 19.62
N ASP A 55 4.27 -0.74 18.91
CA ASP A 55 3.89 0.67 19.11
C ASP A 55 2.89 1.19 18.08
N TYR A 56 2.84 0.60 16.89
CA TYR A 56 2.03 1.09 15.77
C TYR A 56 0.55 1.24 16.15
N ASP A 57 0.00 0.27 16.85
CA ASP A 57 -1.40 0.23 17.23
C ASP A 57 -1.75 1.32 18.27
N GLU A 58 -0.82 1.65 19.15
CA GLU A 58 -1.00 2.75 20.10
C GLU A 58 -0.99 4.10 19.38
N ALA A 59 -0.15 4.25 18.37
CA ALA A 59 -0.03 5.49 17.59
C ALA A 59 -1.16 5.69 16.56
N TYR A 60 -1.68 4.62 15.96
CA TYR A 60 -2.56 4.67 14.80
C TYR A 60 -3.80 3.78 14.89
N GLY A 61 -3.93 2.93 15.89
CA GLY A 61 -4.99 1.93 15.98
C GLY A 61 -6.40 2.52 16.01
N GLU A 62 -6.62 3.68 16.65
CA GLU A 62 -7.92 4.37 16.64
C GLU A 62 -8.28 4.88 15.23
N ILE A 63 -7.28 5.33 14.47
CA ILE A 63 -7.46 5.80 13.08
C ILE A 63 -7.79 4.62 12.17
N GLU A 64 -7.14 3.48 12.39
CA GLU A 64 -7.37 2.27 11.61
C GLU A 64 -8.69 1.58 11.93
N ALA A 65 -9.11 1.62 13.18
CA ALA A 65 -10.40 1.07 13.63
C ALA A 65 -11.60 1.94 13.21
N SER A 66 -11.35 3.15 12.70
CA SER A 66 -12.43 4.02 12.22
C SER A 66 -13.01 3.50 10.90
N SER A 67 -14.34 3.61 10.72
CA SER A 67 -15.05 3.29 9.48
C SER A 67 -14.63 4.16 8.27
N ASP A 68 -13.71 5.08 8.45
CA ASP A 68 -13.21 5.97 7.40
C ASP A 68 -12.44 5.23 6.28
N ARG A 69 -12.00 3.99 6.53
CA ARG A 69 -11.36 3.11 5.53
C ARG A 69 -12.35 2.25 4.75
N ASP A 70 -13.58 2.07 5.22
CA ASP A 70 -14.59 1.20 4.59
C ASP A 70 -14.81 1.52 3.10
N PRO A 71 -14.94 2.79 2.66
CA PRO A 71 -15.09 3.10 1.24
C PRO A 71 -13.90 2.67 0.37
N VAL A 72 -12.69 2.65 0.96
CA VAL A 72 -11.48 2.16 0.28
C VAL A 72 -11.57 0.65 0.08
N PHE A 73 -11.87 -0.08 1.15
CA PHE A 73 -11.97 -1.54 1.10
C PHE A 73 -13.08 -2.01 0.16
N GLU A 74 -14.25 -1.38 0.22
CA GLU A 74 -15.35 -1.63 -0.73
C GLU A 74 -14.94 -1.36 -2.18
N SER A 75 -14.15 -0.30 -2.42
CA SER A 75 -13.64 0.01 -3.76
C SER A 75 -12.70 -1.08 -4.26
N VAL A 76 -11.79 -1.56 -3.41
CA VAL A 76 -10.85 -2.64 -3.74
C VAL A 76 -11.62 -3.93 -4.05
N VAL A 77 -12.59 -4.33 -3.21
CA VAL A 77 -13.43 -5.53 -3.43
C VAL A 77 -14.20 -5.43 -4.74
N ARG A 78 -14.90 -4.31 -4.99
CA ARG A 78 -15.64 -4.10 -6.26
C ARG A 78 -14.72 -4.14 -7.49
N ARG A 79 -13.49 -3.65 -7.36
CA ARG A 79 -12.53 -3.66 -8.44
C ARG A 79 -11.97 -5.05 -8.69
N LEU A 80 -11.58 -5.75 -7.62
CA LEU A 80 -11.15 -7.14 -7.69
C LEU A 80 -12.20 -8.00 -8.41
N ALA A 81 -13.49 -7.83 -8.09
CA ALA A 81 -14.60 -8.58 -8.69
C ALA A 81 -14.70 -8.44 -10.22
N ARG A 82 -14.06 -7.45 -10.85
CA ARG A 82 -13.98 -7.30 -12.31
C ARG A 82 -12.94 -8.21 -12.95
N TYR A 83 -11.99 -8.69 -12.16
CA TYR A 83 -10.86 -9.52 -12.63
C TYR A 83 -10.96 -10.95 -12.15
N ARG A 84 -11.48 -11.16 -10.95
CA ARG A 84 -11.69 -12.48 -10.36
C ARG A 84 -12.85 -12.46 -9.40
N GLN A 85 -13.70 -13.48 -9.51
CA GLN A 85 -14.86 -13.71 -8.66
C GLN A 85 -14.56 -14.81 -7.64
N PRO A 86 -15.18 -14.80 -6.43
CA PRO A 86 -15.19 -15.94 -5.55
C PRO A 86 -15.95 -17.12 -6.21
N PRO A 87 -15.80 -18.36 -5.72
CA PRO A 87 -14.99 -18.73 -4.56
C PRO A 87 -13.49 -18.81 -4.88
N GLY A 88 -12.66 -18.76 -3.83
CA GLY A 88 -11.22 -18.91 -3.91
C GLY A 88 -10.55 -18.53 -2.60
N ARG A 89 -9.24 -18.71 -2.53
CA ARG A 89 -8.42 -18.40 -1.36
C ARG A 89 -7.84 -16.99 -1.50
N LEU A 90 -8.06 -16.14 -0.51
CA LEU A 90 -7.55 -14.79 -0.47
C LEU A 90 -6.67 -14.59 0.78
N LEU A 91 -5.45 -14.09 0.57
CA LEU A 91 -4.54 -13.66 1.63
C LEU A 91 -4.40 -12.15 1.62
N ASP A 92 -4.54 -11.51 2.79
CA ASP A 92 -4.19 -10.10 2.98
C ASP A 92 -2.95 -9.97 3.87
N VAL A 93 -1.89 -9.40 3.30
CA VAL A 93 -0.62 -9.17 4.01
C VAL A 93 -0.69 -7.79 4.67
N GLY A 94 -0.54 -7.73 6.01
CA GLY A 94 -0.77 -6.52 6.80
C GLY A 94 -2.27 -6.23 6.95
N CYS A 95 -3.03 -7.24 7.34
CA CYS A 95 -4.51 -7.17 7.35
C CYS A 95 -5.10 -6.28 8.45
N GLY A 96 -4.28 -5.74 9.37
CA GLY A 96 -4.74 -4.93 10.49
C GLY A 96 -5.75 -5.66 11.37
N ASP A 97 -6.88 -5.02 11.64
CA ASP A 97 -7.99 -5.60 12.41
C ASP A 97 -8.92 -6.52 11.59
N GLY A 98 -8.56 -6.79 10.34
CA GLY A 98 -9.28 -7.68 9.45
C GLY A 98 -10.49 -7.09 8.74
N ALA A 99 -10.72 -5.78 8.80
CA ALA A 99 -11.92 -5.15 8.20
C ALA A 99 -12.06 -5.45 6.70
N PHE A 100 -10.97 -5.38 5.94
CA PHE A 100 -10.96 -5.75 4.52
C PHE A 100 -11.30 -7.23 4.30
N LEU A 101 -10.72 -8.12 5.10
CA LEU A 101 -10.98 -9.55 4.99
C LEU A 101 -12.42 -9.93 5.29
N LEU A 102 -13.08 -9.26 6.24
CA LEU A 102 -14.51 -9.48 6.53
C LEU A 102 -15.40 -9.11 5.34
N LEU A 103 -15.08 -8.04 4.60
CA LEU A 103 -15.77 -7.71 3.35
C LEU A 103 -15.54 -8.77 2.27
N CYS A 104 -14.31 -9.27 2.15
CA CYS A 104 -14.01 -10.35 1.22
C CYS A 104 -14.72 -11.67 1.60
N GLN A 105 -14.78 -12.01 2.89
CA GLN A 105 -15.54 -13.16 3.37
C GLN A 105 -17.03 -13.04 3.05
N SER A 106 -17.62 -11.85 3.28
CA SER A 106 -19.02 -11.57 2.94
C SER A 106 -19.29 -11.68 1.43
N ALA A 107 -18.27 -11.45 0.60
CA ALA A 107 -18.34 -11.65 -0.84
C ALA A 107 -18.14 -13.12 -1.27
N GLY A 108 -17.79 -14.04 -0.37
CA GLY A 108 -17.65 -15.47 -0.65
C GLY A 108 -16.22 -16.00 -0.80
N TRP A 109 -15.20 -15.21 -0.39
CA TRP A 109 -13.80 -15.65 -0.37
C TRP A 109 -13.45 -16.45 0.90
N SER A 110 -12.58 -17.43 0.77
CA SER A 110 -11.89 -18.07 1.91
C SER A 110 -10.67 -17.21 2.29
N CYS A 111 -10.79 -16.46 3.39
CA CYS A 111 -9.86 -15.39 3.72
C CYS A 111 -8.85 -15.76 4.80
N TYR A 112 -7.61 -15.34 4.60
CA TYR A 112 -6.49 -15.49 5.51
C TYR A 112 -5.78 -14.15 5.66
N GLY A 113 -5.24 -13.87 6.86
CA GLY A 113 -4.50 -12.64 7.14
C GLY A 113 -3.10 -12.90 7.68
N LEU A 114 -2.18 -11.99 7.38
CA LEU A 114 -0.89 -11.84 8.06
C LEU A 114 -0.85 -10.46 8.71
N GLU A 115 -0.51 -10.38 10.00
CA GLU A 115 -0.43 -9.12 10.73
C GLU A 115 0.69 -9.18 11.77
N LEU A 116 1.57 -8.16 11.78
CA LEU A 116 2.68 -8.06 12.72
C LEU A 116 2.27 -7.46 14.07
N SER A 117 1.34 -6.50 14.09
CA SER A 117 0.85 -5.88 15.31
C SER A 117 0.07 -6.89 16.13
N LYS A 118 0.56 -7.22 17.31
CA LYS A 118 -0.10 -8.15 18.23
C LYS A 118 -1.52 -7.70 18.60
N ARG A 119 -1.70 -6.38 18.79
CA ARG A 119 -3.01 -5.80 19.16
C ARG A 119 -3.99 -5.84 18.00
N ALA A 120 -3.57 -5.49 16.79
CA ALA A 120 -4.40 -5.57 15.59
C ALA A 120 -4.78 -7.02 15.28
N ALA A 121 -3.81 -7.94 15.32
CA ALA A 121 -4.03 -9.38 15.14
C ALA A 121 -5.05 -9.93 16.14
N ALA A 122 -4.95 -9.54 17.41
CA ALA A 122 -5.92 -9.96 18.43
C ALA A 122 -7.34 -9.42 18.14
N ARG A 123 -7.47 -8.22 17.55
CA ARG A 123 -8.77 -7.70 17.11
C ARG A 123 -9.31 -8.48 15.92
N ALA A 124 -8.47 -8.78 14.93
CA ALA A 124 -8.86 -9.56 13.76
C ALA A 124 -9.39 -10.95 14.14
N VAL A 125 -8.68 -11.65 15.03
CA VAL A 125 -9.13 -12.97 15.56
C VAL A 125 -10.48 -12.86 16.27
N ARG A 126 -10.67 -11.85 17.14
CA ARG A 126 -11.97 -11.63 17.81
C ARG A 126 -13.12 -11.37 16.84
N ARG A 127 -12.83 -10.83 15.65
CA ARG A 127 -13.79 -10.58 14.57
C ARG A 127 -14.03 -11.80 13.66
N GLY A 128 -13.36 -12.94 13.95
CA GLY A 128 -13.52 -14.17 13.19
C GLY A 128 -12.62 -14.30 11.95
N VAL A 129 -11.56 -13.49 11.86
CA VAL A 129 -10.57 -13.61 10.79
C VAL A 129 -9.57 -14.71 11.11
N THR A 130 -9.28 -15.58 10.14
CA THR A 130 -8.24 -16.60 10.23
C THR A 130 -6.88 -15.95 9.94
N LEU A 131 -5.98 -15.95 10.93
CA LEU A 131 -4.62 -15.46 10.76
C LEU A 131 -3.64 -16.61 10.57
N LEU A 132 -2.68 -16.40 9.68
CA LEU A 132 -1.46 -17.21 9.59
C LEU A 132 -0.43 -16.68 10.61
N PRO A 133 0.51 -17.54 11.09
CA PRO A 133 1.61 -17.08 11.93
C PRO A 133 2.39 -15.92 11.28
N PRO A 134 2.87 -14.92 12.03
CA PRO A 134 3.52 -13.73 11.48
C PRO A 134 4.78 -14.02 10.65
N ASP A 135 5.50 -15.09 10.96
CA ASP A 135 6.69 -15.60 10.26
C ASP A 135 6.37 -16.40 9.00
N SER A 136 5.07 -16.69 8.77
CA SER A 136 4.65 -17.51 7.62
C SER A 136 4.98 -16.86 6.28
N LEU A 137 5.21 -15.55 6.22
CA LEU A 137 5.52 -14.88 4.96
C LEU A 137 6.79 -15.43 4.32
N GLU A 138 7.79 -15.82 5.11
CA GLU A 138 9.04 -16.40 4.59
C GLU A 138 8.82 -17.77 3.95
N ARG A 139 7.83 -18.50 4.43
CA ARG A 139 7.48 -19.86 4.00
C ARG A 139 6.13 -19.91 3.27
N ILE A 140 5.58 -18.78 2.90
CA ILE A 140 4.22 -18.70 2.33
C ILE A 140 4.08 -19.48 1.01
N GLY A 141 5.18 -19.64 0.26
CA GLY A 141 5.23 -20.44 -0.95
C GLY A 141 5.11 -21.97 -0.70
N GLU A 142 5.24 -22.43 0.56
CA GLU A 142 5.03 -23.84 0.95
C GLU A 142 3.55 -24.11 1.27
N CYS A 143 2.75 -23.08 1.41
CA CYS A 143 1.32 -23.20 1.64
C CYS A 143 0.58 -23.53 0.34
N GLU A 144 -0.66 -24.00 0.48
CA GLU A 144 -1.57 -24.12 -0.66
C GLU A 144 -1.73 -22.74 -1.33
N PRO A 145 -1.59 -22.64 -2.68
CA PRO A 145 -1.57 -21.38 -3.38
C PRO A 145 -2.82 -20.53 -3.17
N PHE A 146 -2.66 -19.20 -3.25
CA PHE A 146 -3.74 -18.24 -3.14
C PHE A 146 -4.19 -17.74 -4.50
N ASP A 147 -5.50 -17.66 -4.68
CA ASP A 147 -6.12 -17.08 -5.87
C ASP A 147 -5.97 -15.56 -5.93
N VAL A 148 -5.93 -14.94 -4.76
CA VAL A 148 -5.71 -13.50 -4.60
C VAL A 148 -4.79 -13.27 -3.40
N ILE A 149 -3.81 -12.40 -3.60
CA ILE A 149 -3.04 -11.84 -2.48
C ILE A 149 -3.16 -10.33 -2.54
N SER A 150 -3.44 -9.70 -1.39
CA SER A 150 -3.56 -8.24 -1.27
C SER A 150 -2.49 -7.65 -0.36
N LEU A 151 -2.05 -6.43 -0.71
CA LEU A 151 -1.22 -5.54 0.10
C LEU A 151 -1.86 -4.15 0.08
N VAL A 152 -2.70 -3.86 1.07
CA VAL A 152 -3.46 -2.60 1.14
C VAL A 152 -2.77 -1.62 2.09
N ASN A 153 -2.03 -0.65 1.55
CA ASN A 153 -1.21 0.32 2.31
C ASN A 153 -0.11 -0.33 3.19
N VAL A 154 0.50 -1.37 2.71
CA VAL A 154 1.54 -2.12 3.42
C VAL A 154 2.91 -1.89 2.77
N LEU A 155 2.97 -1.87 1.45
CA LEU A 155 4.23 -1.89 0.71
C LEU A 155 5.11 -0.65 0.97
N GLU A 156 4.49 0.47 1.35
CA GLU A 156 5.18 1.72 1.73
C GLU A 156 5.97 1.60 3.04
N THR A 157 5.64 0.62 3.87
CA THR A 157 6.09 0.53 5.25
C THR A 157 7.03 -0.65 5.50
N VAL A 158 7.01 -1.67 4.64
CA VAL A 158 7.89 -2.83 4.76
C VAL A 158 9.33 -2.47 4.42
N THR A 159 10.27 -3.02 5.17
CA THR A 159 11.71 -2.71 5.03
C THR A 159 12.32 -3.34 3.78
N SER A 160 11.82 -4.49 3.34
CA SER A 160 12.35 -5.25 2.19
C SER A 160 11.25 -5.57 1.16
N PRO A 161 10.71 -4.55 0.44
CA PRO A 161 9.55 -4.73 -0.42
C PRO A 161 9.80 -5.72 -1.57
N ALA A 162 11.01 -5.76 -2.14
CA ALA A 162 11.33 -6.73 -3.19
C ALA A 162 11.31 -8.18 -2.66
N THR A 163 11.71 -8.41 -1.41
CA THR A 163 11.63 -9.73 -0.78
C THR A 163 10.20 -10.13 -0.53
N VAL A 164 9.40 -9.25 0.06
CA VAL A 164 7.96 -9.48 0.28
C VAL A 164 7.25 -9.82 -1.02
N LEU A 165 7.49 -9.04 -2.07
CA LEU A 165 6.86 -9.26 -3.37
C LEU A 165 7.28 -10.59 -4.02
N ARG A 166 8.56 -11.01 -3.88
CA ARG A 166 9.01 -12.33 -4.36
C ARG A 166 8.32 -13.49 -3.62
N GLN A 167 8.16 -13.38 -2.30
CA GLN A 167 7.45 -14.37 -1.49
C GLN A 167 5.98 -14.46 -1.87
N VAL A 168 5.33 -13.31 -2.00
CA VAL A 168 3.95 -13.20 -2.50
C VAL A 168 3.80 -13.83 -3.89
N ALA A 169 4.73 -13.55 -4.82
CA ALA A 169 4.70 -14.14 -6.16
C ALA A 169 4.78 -15.68 -6.14
N LYS A 170 5.57 -16.25 -5.22
CA LYS A 170 5.65 -17.72 -5.05
C LYS A 170 4.36 -18.33 -4.52
N ALA A 171 3.63 -17.60 -3.67
CA ALA A 171 2.39 -18.04 -3.05
C ALA A 171 1.14 -17.86 -3.93
N LEU A 172 1.25 -17.13 -5.04
CA LEU A 172 0.14 -16.98 -5.98
C LEU A 172 -0.11 -18.29 -6.76
N ALA A 173 -1.37 -18.63 -6.93
CA ALA A 173 -1.78 -19.65 -7.88
C ALA A 173 -1.35 -19.28 -9.32
N PRO A 174 -1.24 -20.22 -10.27
CA PRO A 174 -0.82 -19.92 -11.64
C PRO A 174 -1.62 -18.78 -12.32
N SER A 175 -2.92 -18.72 -12.08
CA SER A 175 -3.81 -17.64 -12.54
C SER A 175 -4.16 -16.63 -11.42
N GLY A 176 -3.40 -16.64 -10.33
CA GLY A 176 -3.64 -15.80 -9.16
C GLY A 176 -3.36 -14.33 -9.41
N LEU A 177 -4.04 -13.47 -8.67
CA LEU A 177 -3.92 -12.02 -8.76
C LEU A 177 -3.27 -11.42 -7.52
N LEU A 178 -2.33 -10.52 -7.74
CA LEU A 178 -1.79 -9.64 -6.72
C LEU A 178 -2.50 -8.29 -6.81
N VAL A 179 -3.10 -7.85 -5.70
CA VAL A 179 -3.76 -6.55 -5.57
C VAL A 179 -2.94 -5.68 -4.63
N ILE A 180 -2.44 -4.57 -5.12
CA ILE A 180 -1.68 -3.61 -4.32
C ILE A 180 -2.43 -2.28 -4.30
N ARG A 181 -2.66 -1.74 -3.12
CA ARG A 181 -3.02 -0.34 -2.95
C ARG A 181 -1.87 0.39 -2.27
N ALA A 182 -1.40 1.46 -2.89
CA ALA A 182 -0.27 2.23 -2.38
C ALA A 182 -0.51 3.73 -2.46
N THR A 183 0.18 4.47 -1.59
CA THR A 183 0.27 5.93 -1.64
C THR A 183 1.00 6.36 -2.91
N ASN A 184 0.43 7.29 -3.67
CA ASN A 184 0.97 7.74 -4.95
C ASN A 184 2.08 8.78 -4.78
N GLY A 185 3.32 8.34 -4.85
CA GLY A 185 4.49 9.22 -4.77
C GLY A 185 4.55 10.24 -5.91
N ALA A 186 4.04 9.91 -7.11
CA ALA A 186 3.98 10.85 -8.22
C ALA A 186 3.02 12.01 -7.96
N PHE A 187 1.99 11.80 -7.14
CA PHE A 187 1.10 12.85 -6.65
C PHE A 187 1.69 13.59 -5.44
N HIS A 188 2.13 12.85 -4.43
CA HIS A 188 2.51 13.45 -3.14
C HIS A 188 3.82 14.24 -3.19
N VAL A 189 4.81 13.80 -3.96
CA VAL A 189 6.11 14.49 -4.03
C VAL A 189 5.97 15.93 -4.54
N PRO A 190 5.33 16.21 -5.69
CA PRO A 190 5.15 17.60 -6.15
C PRO A 190 4.17 18.40 -5.30
N MET A 191 3.15 17.75 -4.71
CA MET A 191 2.15 18.45 -3.87
C MET A 191 2.68 18.90 -2.50
N ARG A 192 3.87 18.49 -2.09
CA ARG A 192 4.49 18.90 -0.82
C ARG A 192 4.69 20.41 -0.71
N THR A 193 5.16 21.05 -1.77
CA THR A 193 5.42 22.48 -1.76
C THR A 193 4.14 23.31 -1.60
N PRO A 194 3.09 23.13 -2.43
CA PRO A 194 1.81 23.79 -2.23
C PRO A 194 1.16 23.49 -0.86
N ALA A 195 1.23 22.25 -0.40
CA ALA A 195 0.66 21.86 0.88
C ALA A 195 1.30 22.60 2.07
N ARG A 196 2.61 22.85 2.04
CA ARG A 196 3.31 23.66 3.05
C ARG A 196 2.83 25.10 3.10
N TRP A 197 2.49 25.70 1.97
CA TRP A 197 1.98 27.08 1.93
C TRP A 197 0.62 27.24 2.60
N VAL A 198 -0.17 26.16 2.65
CA VAL A 198 -1.47 26.14 3.34
C VAL A 198 -1.39 25.54 4.76
N GLY A 199 -0.18 25.39 5.31
CA GLY A 199 0.04 24.93 6.68
C GLY A 199 -0.24 23.44 6.89
N SER A 200 -0.32 22.64 5.83
CA SER A 200 -0.54 21.20 5.94
C SER A 200 0.69 20.47 6.48
N ARG A 201 0.50 19.62 7.50
CA ARG A 201 1.55 18.76 8.07
C ARG A 201 1.76 17.50 7.23
N TYR A 202 2.10 17.66 5.97
CA TYR A 202 2.28 16.57 5.01
C TYR A 202 3.43 15.60 5.35
N ASP A 203 4.26 15.97 6.33
CA ASP A 203 5.52 15.28 6.66
C ASP A 203 5.38 14.19 7.72
N GLN A 204 4.17 13.95 8.25
CA GLN A 204 3.98 13.05 9.41
C GLN A 204 3.72 11.59 9.03
N ALA A 205 3.44 11.27 7.77
CA ALA A 205 3.29 9.88 7.35
C ALA A 205 4.64 9.15 7.38
N PHE A 206 4.69 8.05 8.13
CA PHE A 206 5.88 7.19 8.19
C PHE A 206 5.91 6.25 6.99
N HIS A 207 6.37 6.75 5.83
CA HIS A 207 6.53 5.95 4.63
C HIS A 207 8.02 5.78 4.35
N LEU A 208 8.48 4.55 4.25
CA LEU A 208 9.84 4.22 3.83
C LEU A 208 9.99 4.40 2.32
N PHE A 209 8.91 4.09 1.58
CA PHE A 209 8.87 4.14 0.13
C PHE A 209 7.66 4.93 -0.37
N LEU A 210 7.86 5.72 -1.43
CA LEU A 210 6.81 6.47 -2.12
C LEU A 210 6.76 5.97 -3.56
N TYR A 211 5.84 5.08 -3.83
CA TYR A 211 5.67 4.46 -5.15
C TYR A 211 4.97 5.41 -6.12
N SER A 212 5.47 5.48 -7.34
CA SER A 212 4.65 5.87 -8.49
C SER A 212 4.12 4.59 -9.17
N PRO A 213 3.05 4.68 -9.99
CA PRO A 213 2.62 3.56 -10.81
C PRO A 213 3.74 2.93 -11.64
N GLU A 214 4.62 3.77 -12.21
CA GLU A 214 5.77 3.32 -13.01
C GLU A 214 6.82 2.60 -12.17
N ALA A 215 7.17 3.17 -11.00
CA ALA A 215 8.16 2.58 -10.10
C ALA A 215 7.69 1.22 -9.58
N LEU A 216 6.42 1.09 -9.23
CA LEU A 216 5.86 -0.19 -8.77
C LEU A 216 5.79 -1.21 -9.92
N ARG A 217 5.38 -0.79 -11.12
CA ARG A 217 5.40 -1.65 -12.31
C ARG A 217 6.80 -2.19 -12.61
N ALA A 218 7.82 -1.32 -12.58
CA ALA A 218 9.21 -1.73 -12.81
C ALA A 218 9.69 -2.74 -11.77
N LEU A 219 9.34 -2.53 -10.49
CA LEU A 219 9.69 -3.45 -9.42
C LEU A 219 9.02 -4.83 -9.59
N LEU A 220 7.73 -4.85 -9.94
CA LEU A 220 6.98 -6.09 -10.19
C LEU A 220 7.52 -6.84 -11.40
N GLN A 221 7.81 -6.14 -12.48
CA GLN A 221 8.38 -6.74 -13.69
C GLN A 221 9.74 -7.40 -13.40
N GLY A 222 10.57 -6.78 -12.57
CA GLY A 222 11.87 -7.34 -12.15
C GLY A 222 11.79 -8.62 -11.33
N ILE A 223 10.60 -9.03 -10.90
CA ILE A 223 10.35 -10.27 -10.13
C ILE A 223 9.37 -11.22 -10.83
N GLY A 224 9.14 -11.04 -12.13
CA GLY A 224 8.29 -11.94 -12.93
C GLY A 224 6.78 -11.73 -12.75
N LEU A 225 6.35 -10.53 -12.31
CA LEU A 225 4.94 -10.16 -12.23
C LEU A 225 4.58 -9.12 -13.30
N GLU A 226 3.52 -9.39 -14.04
CA GLU A 226 2.96 -8.48 -15.04
C GLU A 226 1.83 -7.64 -14.44
N THR A 227 1.91 -6.32 -14.59
CA THR A 227 0.83 -5.42 -14.24
C THR A 227 -0.26 -5.46 -15.30
N ILE A 228 -1.47 -5.90 -14.95
CA ILE A 228 -2.61 -5.98 -15.86
C ILE A 228 -3.53 -4.76 -15.77
N ALA A 229 -3.55 -4.06 -14.63
CA ALA A 229 -4.35 -2.85 -14.46
C ALA A 229 -3.77 -1.92 -13.39
N ILE A 230 -3.97 -0.62 -13.60
CA ILE A 230 -3.73 0.42 -12.58
C ILE A 230 -4.93 1.35 -12.59
N HIS A 231 -5.35 1.79 -11.41
CA HIS A 231 -6.50 2.67 -11.23
C HIS A 231 -6.20 3.73 -10.16
N ASN A 232 -6.86 4.88 -10.27
CA ASN A 232 -6.96 5.78 -9.13
C ASN A 232 -7.67 5.06 -7.97
N SER A 233 -7.16 5.18 -6.75
CA SER A 233 -7.83 4.66 -5.56
C SER A 233 -8.67 5.73 -4.90
N VAL A 234 -9.81 5.34 -4.37
CA VAL A 234 -10.65 6.21 -3.55
C VAL A 234 -9.81 6.76 -2.39
N PRO A 235 -9.83 8.07 -2.14
CA PRO A 235 -9.07 8.65 -1.05
C PRO A 235 -9.58 8.13 0.30
N SER A 236 -8.66 7.69 1.15
CA SER A 236 -8.98 7.42 2.55
C SER A 236 -9.35 8.74 3.24
N ARG A 237 -10.38 8.74 4.07
CA ARG A 237 -10.68 9.85 4.95
C ARG A 237 -9.64 9.84 6.08
N GLY A 238 -8.49 10.45 5.84
CA GLY A 238 -7.43 10.50 6.84
C GLY A 238 -7.59 11.65 7.83
N PRO A 239 -6.75 11.71 8.87
CA PRO A 239 -6.78 12.70 9.96
C PRO A 239 -6.43 14.14 9.52
N LEU A 240 -6.32 14.41 8.23
CA LEU A 240 -6.14 15.74 7.66
C LEU A 240 -7.45 16.58 7.67
N ALA A 241 -8.51 16.11 8.34
CA ALA A 241 -9.67 16.93 8.59
C ALA A 241 -9.28 18.12 9.48
N PRO A 242 -9.46 19.38 9.02
CA PRO A 242 -9.10 20.54 9.83
C PRO A 242 -9.87 20.57 11.13
N ALA A 243 -9.22 21.06 12.18
CA ALA A 243 -9.72 21.12 13.57
C ALA A 243 -11.02 21.93 13.79
N ASN A 244 -11.62 22.50 12.76
CA ASN A 244 -12.84 23.31 12.88
C ASN A 244 -14.05 22.65 12.17
N PRO A 245 -15.18 22.38 12.92
CA PRO A 245 -15.85 21.08 12.73
C PRO A 245 -16.84 20.96 11.56
N TRP A 246 -17.54 21.98 11.07
CA TRP A 246 -18.62 21.70 10.09
C TRP A 246 -18.51 22.38 8.72
N MET A 247 -18.13 23.64 8.64
CA MET A 247 -17.96 24.35 7.35
C MET A 247 -16.71 23.89 6.61
N SER A 248 -15.67 23.53 7.36
CA SER A 248 -14.45 22.96 6.80
C SER A 248 -14.66 21.54 6.28
N ARG A 249 -15.47 20.72 6.96
CA ARG A 249 -15.82 19.37 6.49
C ARG A 249 -16.60 19.40 5.18
N LEU A 250 -17.55 20.32 5.03
CA LEU A 250 -18.34 20.43 3.80
C LEU A 250 -17.49 20.94 2.63
N LYS A 251 -16.69 21.99 2.83
CA LYS A 251 -15.76 22.51 1.80
C LYS A 251 -14.73 21.45 1.42
N TRP A 252 -14.21 20.70 2.38
CA TRP A 252 -13.28 19.60 2.12
C TRP A 252 -13.96 18.47 1.33
N ARG A 253 -15.18 18.08 1.68
CA ARG A 253 -15.93 17.05 0.94
C ARG A 253 -16.22 17.47 -0.50
N ILE A 254 -16.64 18.72 -0.74
CA ILE A 254 -16.88 19.24 -2.09
C ILE A 254 -15.55 19.27 -2.88
N GLY A 255 -14.48 19.79 -2.28
CA GLY A 255 -13.16 19.82 -2.91
C GLY A 255 -12.61 18.41 -3.21
N ALA A 256 -12.78 17.46 -2.30
CA ALA A 256 -12.36 16.09 -2.50
C ALA A 256 -13.17 15.39 -3.62
N VAL A 257 -14.49 15.61 -3.67
CA VAL A 257 -15.33 15.06 -4.74
C VAL A 257 -14.97 15.69 -6.09
N ALA A 258 -14.79 17.00 -6.17
CA ALA A 258 -14.41 17.69 -7.39
C ALA A 258 -13.02 17.22 -7.88
N PHE A 259 -12.06 17.15 -6.96
CA PHE A 259 -10.73 16.64 -7.26
C PHE A 259 -10.77 15.20 -7.78
N TRP A 260 -11.53 14.33 -7.08
CA TRP A 260 -11.70 12.94 -7.48
C TRP A 260 -12.34 12.82 -8.86
N SER A 261 -13.38 13.61 -9.13
CA SER A 261 -14.02 13.63 -10.45
C SER A 261 -13.08 14.07 -11.56
N CYS A 262 -12.23 15.08 -11.31
CA CYS A 262 -11.19 15.50 -12.26
C CYS A 262 -10.14 14.40 -12.47
N ALA A 263 -9.67 13.74 -11.41
CA ALA A 263 -8.69 12.65 -11.50
C ALA A 263 -9.25 11.46 -12.30
N GLU A 264 -10.51 11.07 -12.06
CA GLU A 264 -11.18 10.01 -12.80
C GLU A 264 -11.46 10.41 -14.26
N PHE A 265 -11.82 11.66 -14.52
CA PHE A 265 -11.95 12.16 -15.89
C PHE A 265 -10.64 12.07 -16.65
N LEU A 266 -9.54 12.59 -16.07
CA LEU A 266 -8.19 12.50 -16.67
C LEU A 266 -7.77 11.04 -16.90
N PHE A 267 -8.04 10.17 -15.94
CA PHE A 267 -7.76 8.75 -16.09
C PHE A 267 -8.50 8.14 -17.29
N LYS A 268 -9.79 8.44 -17.44
CA LYS A 268 -10.63 7.92 -18.55
C LYS A 268 -10.19 8.46 -19.91
N VAL A 269 -10.00 9.79 -20.03
CA VAL A 269 -9.66 10.41 -21.33
C VAL A 269 -8.24 10.06 -21.79
N THR A 270 -7.36 9.71 -20.85
CA THR A 270 -5.99 9.25 -21.19
C THR A 270 -5.89 7.74 -21.38
N GLY A 271 -7.00 7.00 -21.33
CA GLY A 271 -6.99 5.54 -21.38
C GLY A 271 -6.21 4.90 -20.25
N GLY A 272 -6.27 5.47 -19.04
CA GLY A 272 -5.58 4.96 -17.85
C GLY A 272 -4.10 5.34 -17.74
N ARG A 273 -3.57 6.20 -18.63
CA ARG A 273 -2.16 6.61 -18.62
C ARG A 273 -1.84 7.58 -17.50
N VAL A 274 -2.79 8.45 -17.13
CA VAL A 274 -2.62 9.43 -16.07
C VAL A 274 -3.32 8.96 -14.81
N VAL A 275 -2.53 8.62 -13.80
CA VAL A 275 -2.99 8.24 -12.45
C VAL A 275 -2.68 9.42 -11.53
N TRP A 276 -3.67 10.30 -11.32
CA TRP A 276 -3.48 11.54 -10.57
C TRP A 276 -4.38 11.59 -9.33
N ALA A 277 -4.25 10.58 -8.49
CA ALA A 277 -4.91 10.51 -7.19
C ALA A 277 -3.88 10.32 -6.06
N PRO A 278 -4.22 10.65 -4.81
CA PRO A 278 -3.33 10.48 -3.64
C PRO A 278 -2.88 9.03 -3.42
N SER A 279 -3.68 8.08 -3.87
CA SER A 279 -3.37 6.65 -3.83
C SER A 279 -3.82 6.00 -5.13
N PHE A 280 -3.23 4.86 -5.45
CA PHE A 280 -3.60 4.05 -6.61
C PHE A 280 -3.74 2.58 -6.23
N GLU A 281 -4.46 1.85 -7.05
CA GLU A 281 -4.61 0.40 -6.97
C GLU A 281 -3.98 -0.22 -8.21
N LEU A 282 -3.19 -1.25 -8.01
CA LEU A 282 -2.52 -2.00 -9.07
C LEU A 282 -2.91 -3.46 -8.96
N ILE A 283 -3.24 -4.07 -10.08
CA ILE A 283 -3.51 -5.50 -10.19
C ILE A 283 -2.43 -6.10 -11.08
N ALA A 284 -1.80 -7.16 -10.59
CA ALA A 284 -0.76 -7.90 -11.30
C ALA A 284 -1.05 -9.40 -11.26
N ARG A 285 -0.40 -10.14 -12.16
CA ARG A 285 -0.39 -11.61 -12.22
C ARG A 285 1.02 -12.12 -12.53
N ARG A 286 1.24 -13.42 -12.45
CA ARG A 286 2.49 -14.00 -12.96
C ARG A 286 2.63 -13.75 -14.45
N SER A 287 3.84 -13.41 -14.91
CA SER A 287 4.15 -13.31 -16.33
C SER A 287 4.07 -14.69 -16.97
N GLU A 288 3.38 -14.78 -18.13
CA GLU A 288 3.37 -16.00 -18.93
C GLU A 288 4.78 -16.20 -19.48
N GLY A 289 5.51 -17.21 -19.01
CA GLY A 289 6.86 -17.55 -19.50
C GLY A 289 7.94 -17.74 -18.42
N CYS A 290 7.69 -17.48 -17.15
CA CYS A 290 8.55 -17.91 -16.05
C CYS A 290 8.13 -19.30 -15.55
N HIS A 291 8.44 -20.32 -16.33
CA HIS A 291 8.48 -21.70 -15.85
C HIS A 291 9.92 -21.98 -15.45
N GLU A 292 10.19 -22.03 -14.13
CA GLU A 292 11.30 -22.83 -13.61
C GLU A 292 10.78 -24.20 -13.23
#